data_b4b23af39ce580345312384819eed9ed
#
_entry.id   b4b23af39ce580345312384819eed9ed
#
_cell.length_a   1.000
_cell.length_b   1.000
_cell.length_c   1.000
_cell.angle_alpha   90.00
_cell.angle_beta   90.00
_cell.angle_gamma   90.00
#
_symmetry.space_group_name_H-M   'P 1'
#
loop_
_entity.id
_entity.type
_entity.pdbx_description
1 polymer ?
#
loop_
_entity_poly.entity_id
_entity_poly.type
_entity_poly.pdbx_seq_one_letter_code
_entity_poly.pdbx_strand_id
1 'polypeptide(L)'
;MILALETSCDDTCAAVLTRDGEVRSNVISSQAVHDQFGGVVPEVAGRHHLQLVNLVVDDALRQAGTTLDDVSLVAVTQGPGLVGALLVGVATAKAIATARDLALVPVDHLQGHVAASFLPGQDGEAPLAPPFVCLVASGGHTFIAHVGDRASFSVLGRTLDDAAGEAFDKGARLLGLPYPGGPPLERLAAGGDPAAFSF
;
A
#
# COMPACT_ATOMS: atom_id res chain seq x y z
N MET A 1 5.44 21.35 -0.38
CA MET A 1 4.80 20.06 -0.02
C MET A 1 5.29 18.96 -0.93
N ILE A 2 5.13 17.69 -0.52
CA ILE A 2 5.34 16.49 -1.34
C ILE A 2 3.95 15.90 -1.61
N LEU A 3 3.63 15.62 -2.87
CA LEU A 3 2.44 14.86 -3.26
C LEU A 3 2.88 13.43 -3.59
N ALA A 4 2.32 12.45 -2.90
CA ALA A 4 2.60 11.03 -3.11
C ALA A 4 1.39 10.30 -3.69
N LEU A 5 1.61 9.40 -4.65
CA LEU A 5 0.59 8.59 -5.31
C LEU A 5 0.92 7.10 -5.21
N GLU A 6 -0.10 6.29 -4.89
CA GLU A 6 0.01 4.84 -4.84
C GLU A 6 -1.19 4.22 -5.57
N THR A 7 -0.89 3.34 -6.55
CA THR A 7 -1.89 2.62 -7.35
C THR A 7 -1.40 1.22 -7.73
N SER A 8 -0.63 0.56 -6.87
CA SER A 8 0.05 -0.70 -7.24
C SER A 8 -0.88 -1.91 -7.34
N CYS A 9 -2.03 -1.90 -6.65
CA CYS A 9 -2.96 -3.04 -6.61
C CYS A 9 -4.42 -2.59 -6.77
N ASP A 10 -5.18 -2.51 -5.70
CA ASP A 10 -6.62 -2.24 -5.68
C ASP A 10 -7.00 -1.02 -4.81
N ASP A 11 -6.03 -0.34 -4.24
CA ASP A 11 -6.22 0.93 -3.54
C ASP A 11 -5.70 2.09 -4.38
N THR A 12 -6.55 3.11 -4.60
CA THR A 12 -6.14 4.38 -5.18
C THR A 12 -5.84 5.35 -4.04
N CYS A 13 -4.57 5.72 -3.86
CA CYS A 13 -4.18 6.57 -2.74
C CYS A 13 -3.44 7.82 -3.20
N ALA A 14 -3.67 8.91 -2.46
CA ALA A 14 -2.84 10.10 -2.51
C ALA A 14 -2.60 10.67 -1.12
N ALA A 15 -1.39 11.12 -0.87
CA ALA A 15 -1.02 11.75 0.40
C ALA A 15 -0.26 13.05 0.15
N VAL A 16 -0.40 13.99 1.06
CA VAL A 16 0.39 15.23 1.07
C VAL A 16 1.21 15.27 2.35
N LEU A 17 2.52 15.47 2.18
CA LEU A 17 3.48 15.50 3.28
C LEU A 17 4.30 16.79 3.24
N THR A 18 4.79 17.21 4.40
CA THR A 18 5.87 18.21 4.49
C THR A 18 7.22 17.55 4.17
N ARG A 19 8.25 18.37 3.94
CA ARG A 19 9.63 17.86 3.76
C ARG A 19 10.19 17.20 5.03
N ASP A 20 9.67 17.57 6.19
CA ASP A 20 10.07 17.02 7.48
C ASP A 20 9.33 15.71 7.83
N GLY A 21 8.46 15.23 6.93
CA GLY A 21 7.76 13.95 7.06
C GLY A 21 6.43 14.03 7.82
N GLU A 22 5.90 15.24 8.10
CA GLU A 22 4.56 15.38 8.67
C GLU A 22 3.52 15.03 7.59
N VAL A 23 2.62 14.09 7.88
CA VAL A 23 1.50 13.73 7.00
C VAL A 23 0.39 14.75 7.18
N ARG A 24 0.11 15.54 6.15
CA ARG A 24 -0.96 16.56 6.14
C ARG A 24 -2.29 15.99 5.69
N SER A 25 -2.26 15.01 4.80
CA SER A 25 -3.42 14.25 4.38
C SER A 25 -3.00 12.86 3.89
N ASN A 26 -3.92 11.90 4.02
CA ASN A 26 -3.77 10.56 3.47
C ASN A 26 -5.16 10.07 3.05
N VAL A 27 -5.42 10.03 1.76
CA VAL A 27 -6.69 9.62 1.16
C VAL A 27 -6.51 8.26 0.53
N ILE A 28 -7.37 7.32 0.91
CA ILE A 28 -7.38 5.95 0.43
C ILE A 28 -8.78 5.66 -0.13
N SER A 29 -8.84 5.15 -1.34
CA SER A 29 -10.07 4.67 -1.98
C SER A 29 -9.89 3.23 -2.41
N SER A 30 -10.40 2.31 -1.58
CA SER A 30 -10.35 0.86 -1.82
C SER A 30 -11.43 0.43 -2.82
N GLN A 31 -11.08 -0.51 -3.68
CA GLN A 31 -11.93 -0.98 -4.77
C GLN A 31 -12.76 -2.19 -4.36
N ALA A 32 -13.85 -1.98 -3.62
CA ALA A 32 -14.77 -3.04 -3.17
C ALA A 32 -15.39 -3.86 -4.33
N VAL A 33 -15.26 -3.39 -5.58
CA VAL A 33 -15.73 -4.13 -6.76
C VAL A 33 -15.09 -5.51 -6.88
N HIS A 34 -13.92 -5.72 -6.31
CA HIS A 34 -13.19 -6.99 -6.34
C HIS A 34 -13.81 -8.09 -5.47
N ASP A 35 -14.62 -7.73 -4.47
CA ASP A 35 -15.27 -8.68 -3.56
C ASP A 35 -16.13 -9.69 -4.33
N GLN A 36 -16.84 -9.23 -5.37
CA GLN A 36 -17.67 -10.08 -6.22
C GLN A 36 -16.89 -11.12 -7.03
N PHE A 37 -15.59 -10.90 -7.23
CA PHE A 37 -14.72 -11.84 -7.97
C PHE A 37 -13.91 -12.74 -7.03
N GLY A 38 -13.96 -12.49 -5.72
CA GLY A 38 -13.19 -13.22 -4.72
C GLY A 38 -11.68 -13.00 -4.84
N GLY A 39 -11.27 -11.84 -5.33
CA GLY A 39 -9.87 -11.43 -5.50
C GLY A 39 -9.69 -10.35 -6.55
N VAL A 40 -8.52 -9.73 -6.58
CA VAL A 40 -8.23 -8.59 -7.46
C VAL A 40 -8.18 -9.01 -8.94
N VAL A 41 -8.94 -8.30 -9.78
CA VAL A 41 -8.94 -8.45 -11.24
C VAL A 41 -8.13 -7.29 -11.85
N PRO A 42 -6.94 -7.55 -12.42
CA PRO A 42 -6.00 -6.49 -12.81
C PRO A 42 -6.57 -5.46 -13.79
N GLU A 43 -7.37 -5.89 -14.76
CA GLU A 43 -7.98 -4.98 -15.74
C GLU A 43 -9.04 -4.08 -15.09
N VAL A 44 -9.84 -4.62 -14.19
CA VAL A 44 -10.84 -3.86 -13.41
C VAL A 44 -10.11 -2.84 -12.53
N ALA A 45 -9.05 -3.25 -11.84
CA ALA A 45 -8.25 -2.36 -11.00
C ALA A 45 -7.71 -1.17 -11.79
N GLY A 46 -7.07 -1.40 -12.94
CA GLY A 46 -6.56 -0.32 -13.79
C GLY A 46 -7.62 0.69 -14.23
N ARG A 47 -8.82 0.20 -14.61
CA ARG A 47 -9.96 1.07 -15.00
C ARG A 47 -10.48 1.90 -13.83
N HIS A 48 -10.58 1.32 -12.63
CA HIS A 48 -10.99 2.04 -11.44
C HIS A 48 -9.99 3.13 -11.04
N HIS A 49 -8.70 2.82 -11.06
CA HIS A 49 -7.66 3.83 -10.81
C HIS A 49 -7.80 5.02 -11.76
N LEU A 50 -8.02 4.77 -13.05
CA LEU A 50 -8.18 5.83 -14.04
C LEU A 50 -9.37 6.76 -13.75
N GLN A 51 -10.45 6.21 -13.19
CA GLN A 51 -11.64 6.99 -12.81
C GLN A 51 -11.43 7.80 -11.53
N LEU A 52 -10.63 7.29 -10.59
CA LEU A 52 -10.55 7.81 -9.23
C LEU A 52 -9.31 8.67 -8.96
N VAL A 53 -8.21 8.46 -9.69
CA VAL A 53 -6.91 9.08 -9.35
C VAL A 53 -6.98 10.60 -9.23
N ASN A 54 -7.68 11.29 -10.13
CA ASN A 54 -7.81 12.74 -10.08
C ASN A 54 -8.65 13.20 -8.88
N LEU A 55 -9.72 12.46 -8.55
CA LEU A 55 -10.58 12.76 -7.41
C LEU A 55 -9.83 12.59 -6.08
N VAL A 56 -9.04 11.51 -5.98
CA VAL A 56 -8.25 11.21 -4.79
C VAL A 56 -7.12 12.22 -4.60
N VAL A 57 -6.47 12.67 -5.68
CA VAL A 57 -5.48 13.73 -5.64
C VAL A 57 -6.08 15.06 -5.19
N ASP A 58 -7.22 15.45 -5.77
CA ASP A 58 -7.91 16.69 -5.39
C ASP A 58 -8.33 16.67 -3.92
N ASP A 59 -8.87 15.53 -3.47
CA ASP A 59 -9.28 15.33 -2.08
C ASP A 59 -8.09 15.42 -1.11
N ALA A 60 -6.95 14.82 -1.46
CA ALA A 60 -5.74 14.89 -0.66
C ALA A 60 -5.22 16.33 -0.52
N LEU A 61 -5.17 17.09 -1.61
CA LEU A 61 -4.78 18.49 -1.59
C LEU A 61 -5.75 19.33 -0.75
N ARG A 62 -7.06 19.13 -0.92
CA ARG A 62 -8.08 19.83 -0.17
C ARG A 62 -8.02 19.54 1.34
N GLN A 63 -7.84 18.28 1.74
CA GLN A 63 -7.69 17.89 3.15
C GLN A 63 -6.41 18.46 3.77
N ALA A 64 -5.33 18.56 3.00
CA ALA A 64 -4.09 19.18 3.44
C ALA A 64 -4.18 20.73 3.50
N GLY A 65 -5.26 21.34 3.01
CA GLY A 65 -5.40 22.80 2.92
C GLY A 65 -4.39 23.44 1.97
N THR A 66 -4.04 22.77 0.87
CA THR A 66 -2.99 23.18 -0.07
C THR A 66 -3.45 23.00 -1.51
N THR A 67 -2.65 23.47 -2.45
CA THR A 67 -2.89 23.36 -3.89
C THR A 67 -1.66 22.78 -4.60
N LEU A 68 -1.78 22.46 -5.88
CA LEU A 68 -0.64 22.01 -6.68
C LEU A 68 0.48 23.09 -6.79
N ASP A 69 0.16 24.37 -6.55
CA ASP A 69 1.17 25.45 -6.58
C ASP A 69 2.13 25.38 -5.37
N ASP A 70 1.71 24.74 -4.30
CA ASP A 70 2.51 24.54 -3.09
C ASP A 70 3.33 23.23 -3.10
N VAL A 71 3.10 22.38 -4.10
CA VAL A 71 3.82 21.12 -4.28
C VAL A 71 5.19 21.41 -4.89
N SER A 72 6.25 20.86 -4.32
CA SER A 72 7.62 20.99 -4.81
C SER A 72 8.24 19.67 -5.30
N LEU A 73 7.54 18.54 -5.06
CA LEU A 73 7.98 17.21 -5.45
C LEU A 73 6.78 16.28 -5.56
N VAL A 74 6.78 15.44 -6.58
CA VAL A 74 5.81 14.35 -6.74
C VAL A 74 6.53 13.02 -6.52
N ALA A 75 6.00 12.18 -5.64
CA ALA A 75 6.44 10.81 -5.44
C ALA A 75 5.38 9.84 -5.99
N VAL A 76 5.80 8.72 -6.56
CA VAL A 76 4.85 7.72 -7.07
C VAL A 76 5.41 6.32 -6.98
N THR A 77 4.58 5.36 -6.58
CA THR A 77 4.94 3.96 -6.63
C THR A 77 5.12 3.50 -8.07
N GLN A 78 6.32 2.97 -8.36
CA GLN A 78 6.66 2.45 -9.69
C GLN A 78 6.61 0.93 -9.80
N GLY A 79 6.58 0.23 -8.67
CA GLY A 79 6.58 -1.23 -8.57
C GLY A 79 7.13 -1.70 -7.23
N PRO A 80 6.98 -3.01 -6.94
CA PRO A 80 6.18 -3.99 -7.67
C PRO A 80 4.67 -3.73 -7.59
N GLY A 81 3.89 -4.34 -8.52
CA GLY A 81 2.44 -4.22 -8.55
C GLY A 81 1.85 -4.60 -9.91
N LEU A 82 0.55 -4.44 -10.06
CA LEU A 82 -0.18 -4.70 -11.29
C LEU A 82 0.18 -3.65 -12.35
N VAL A 83 0.69 -4.08 -13.50
CA VAL A 83 1.22 -3.18 -14.54
C VAL A 83 0.20 -2.13 -14.98
N GLY A 84 -1.07 -2.53 -15.23
CA GLY A 84 -2.13 -1.61 -15.64
C GLY A 84 -2.49 -0.59 -14.57
N ALA A 85 -2.44 -0.97 -13.30
CA ALA A 85 -2.69 -0.12 -12.15
C ALA A 85 -1.53 0.88 -11.93
N LEU A 86 -0.29 0.38 -11.89
CA LEU A 86 0.93 1.22 -11.80
C LEU A 86 1.00 2.27 -12.91
N LEU A 87 0.62 1.89 -14.13
CA LEU A 87 0.65 2.79 -15.28
C LEU A 87 -0.21 4.04 -15.05
N VAL A 88 -1.37 3.91 -14.40
CA VAL A 88 -2.26 5.04 -14.10
C VAL A 88 -1.58 6.03 -13.15
N GLY A 89 -1.07 5.56 -12.01
CA GLY A 89 -0.39 6.41 -11.03
C GLY A 89 0.85 7.09 -11.62
N VAL A 90 1.70 6.31 -12.30
CA VAL A 90 2.94 6.82 -12.91
C VAL A 90 2.64 7.84 -14.02
N ALA A 91 1.64 7.60 -14.87
CA ALA A 91 1.25 8.55 -15.91
C ALA A 91 0.71 9.86 -15.30
N THR A 92 -0.15 9.76 -14.28
CA THR A 92 -0.70 10.91 -13.56
C THR A 92 0.42 11.72 -12.89
N ALA A 93 1.33 11.06 -12.17
CA ALA A 93 2.46 11.71 -11.51
C ALA A 93 3.38 12.41 -12.52
N LYS A 94 3.69 11.77 -13.64
CA LYS A 94 4.47 12.37 -14.74
C LYS A 94 3.77 13.59 -15.34
N ALA A 95 2.47 13.52 -15.57
CA ALA A 95 1.68 14.62 -16.11
C ALA A 95 1.73 15.84 -15.18
N ILE A 96 1.51 15.64 -13.87
CA ILE A 96 1.59 16.71 -12.86
C ILE A 96 3.01 17.29 -12.80
N ALA A 97 4.03 16.43 -12.68
CA ALA A 97 5.41 16.87 -12.58
C ALA A 97 5.85 17.66 -13.81
N THR A 98 5.50 17.19 -15.02
CA THR A 98 5.85 17.88 -16.28
C THR A 98 5.12 19.21 -16.41
N ALA A 99 3.82 19.26 -16.10
CA ALA A 99 3.02 20.48 -16.25
C ALA A 99 3.43 21.59 -15.27
N ARG A 100 4.06 21.22 -14.15
CA ARG A 100 4.45 22.14 -13.07
C ARG A 100 5.95 22.30 -12.89
N ASP A 101 6.76 21.69 -13.76
CA ASP A 101 8.23 21.65 -13.67
C ASP A 101 8.74 21.19 -12.30
N LEU A 102 8.15 20.09 -11.79
CA LEU A 102 8.44 19.51 -10.48
C LEU A 102 9.37 18.30 -10.60
N ALA A 103 10.16 18.06 -9.54
CA ALA A 103 10.88 16.80 -9.39
C ALA A 103 9.91 15.63 -9.24
N LEU A 104 10.21 14.51 -9.91
CA LEU A 104 9.48 13.26 -9.81
C LEU A 104 10.37 12.17 -9.19
N VAL A 105 9.90 11.54 -8.12
CA VAL A 105 10.63 10.48 -7.42
C VAL A 105 9.87 9.16 -7.52
N PRO A 106 10.45 8.15 -8.16
CA PRO A 106 9.89 6.80 -8.15
C PRO A 106 10.14 6.14 -6.79
N VAL A 107 9.13 5.44 -6.26
CA VAL A 107 9.18 4.75 -4.96
C VAL A 107 8.91 3.26 -5.19
N ASP A 108 9.65 2.41 -4.50
CA ASP A 108 9.36 0.99 -4.42
C ASP A 108 8.22 0.73 -3.42
N HIS A 109 7.20 -0.02 -3.84
CA HIS A 109 6.00 -0.32 -3.03
C HIS A 109 6.35 -1.00 -1.69
N LEU A 110 7.31 -1.94 -1.70
CA LEU A 110 7.72 -2.66 -0.50
C LEU A 110 8.53 -1.76 0.44
N GLN A 111 9.31 -0.82 -0.12
CA GLN A 111 9.92 0.24 0.68
C GLN A 111 8.86 1.14 1.34
N GLY A 112 7.76 1.43 0.65
CA GLY A 112 6.61 2.13 1.23
C GLY A 112 6.04 1.42 2.45
N HIS A 113 5.85 0.10 2.37
CA HIS A 113 5.40 -0.71 3.52
C HIS A 113 6.36 -0.62 4.71
N VAL A 114 7.65 -0.77 4.48
CA VAL A 114 8.66 -0.65 5.55
C VAL A 114 8.70 0.77 6.10
N ALA A 115 8.63 1.79 5.24
CA ALA A 115 8.69 3.20 5.61
C ALA A 115 7.52 3.64 6.50
N ALA A 116 6.36 2.97 6.42
CA ALA A 116 5.23 3.22 7.31
C ALA A 116 5.61 3.08 8.80
N SER A 117 6.58 2.22 9.14
CA SER A 117 7.11 2.06 10.49
C SER A 117 7.85 3.30 11.02
N PHE A 118 8.23 4.22 10.14
CA PHE A 118 8.89 5.48 10.49
C PHE A 118 7.91 6.63 10.79
N LEU A 119 6.61 6.38 10.60
CA LEU A 119 5.56 7.33 10.97
C LEU A 119 5.12 7.10 12.42
N PRO A 120 4.62 8.13 13.11
CA PRO A 120 4.00 7.96 14.43
C PRO A 120 2.84 6.97 14.36
N GLY A 121 2.73 6.10 15.36
CA GLY A 121 1.58 5.20 15.48
C GLY A 121 0.28 5.96 15.76
N GLN A 122 -0.87 5.29 15.51
CA GLN A 122 -2.21 5.90 15.70
C GLN A 122 -2.46 6.32 17.15
N ASP A 123 -1.89 5.59 18.12
CA ASP A 123 -2.01 5.85 19.55
C ASP A 123 -0.89 6.76 20.11
N GLY A 124 -0.15 7.45 19.22
CA GLY A 124 0.96 8.31 19.60
C GLY A 124 2.24 7.53 19.93
N GLU A 125 2.32 6.27 19.53
CA GLU A 125 3.56 5.50 19.64
C GLU A 125 4.68 6.16 18.84
N ALA A 126 5.88 6.14 19.42
CA ALA A 126 7.05 6.72 18.76
C ALA A 126 7.38 5.93 17.47
N PRO A 127 7.79 6.62 16.39
CA PRO A 127 8.28 5.98 15.19
C PRO A 127 9.42 5.01 15.49
N LEU A 128 9.46 3.87 14.76
CA LEU A 128 10.60 2.97 14.88
C LEU A 128 11.87 3.64 14.32
N ALA A 129 12.98 3.39 15.00
CA ALA A 129 14.29 3.83 14.54
C ALA A 129 15.15 2.62 14.14
N PRO A 130 15.80 2.65 12.96
CA PRO A 130 16.75 1.59 12.58
C PRO A 130 17.92 1.48 13.60
N PRO A 131 18.52 0.28 13.76
CA PRO A 131 18.21 -0.95 13.02
C PRO A 131 17.09 -1.77 13.68
N PHE A 132 16.28 -2.46 12.87
CA PHE A 132 15.27 -3.44 13.35
C PHE A 132 15.02 -4.52 12.29
N VAL A 133 14.32 -5.58 12.69
CA VAL A 133 13.83 -6.63 11.79
C VAL A 133 12.35 -6.36 11.53
N CYS A 134 11.96 -6.36 10.25
CA CYS A 134 10.60 -6.12 9.80
C CYS A 134 10.05 -7.40 9.15
N LEU A 135 8.86 -7.86 9.57
CA LEU A 135 8.07 -8.83 8.84
C LEU A 135 7.05 -8.06 7.99
N VAL A 136 7.14 -8.23 6.68
CA VAL A 136 6.09 -7.80 5.75
C VAL A 136 5.24 -9.03 5.41
N ALA A 137 3.94 -8.96 5.73
CA ALA A 137 2.97 -10.00 5.44
C ALA A 137 1.72 -9.36 4.85
N SER A 138 1.51 -9.53 3.55
CA SER A 138 0.40 -8.94 2.80
C SER A 138 -0.23 -9.97 1.84
N GLY A 139 -1.20 -9.53 1.04
CA GLY A 139 -1.82 -10.36 0.01
C GLY A 139 -0.88 -10.77 -1.11
N GLY A 140 0.13 -9.95 -1.43
CA GLY A 140 1.05 -10.21 -2.53
C GLY A 140 2.49 -10.51 -2.11
N HIS A 141 2.87 -10.19 -0.87
CA HIS A 141 4.27 -10.26 -0.43
C HIS A 141 4.39 -10.76 1.01
N THR A 142 5.32 -11.68 1.23
CA THR A 142 5.69 -12.15 2.57
C THR A 142 7.20 -12.36 2.65
N PHE A 143 7.85 -11.55 3.48
CA PHE A 143 9.30 -11.63 3.69
C PHE A 143 9.71 -11.02 5.04
N ILE A 144 10.90 -11.41 5.50
CA ILE A 144 11.57 -10.82 6.65
C ILE A 144 12.72 -9.97 6.13
N ALA A 145 12.85 -8.75 6.62
CA ALA A 145 13.88 -7.81 6.23
C ALA A 145 14.64 -7.25 7.44
N HIS A 146 15.92 -7.03 7.27
CA HIS A 146 16.74 -6.22 8.15
C HIS A 146 16.72 -4.77 7.62
N VAL A 147 16.23 -3.85 8.42
CA VAL A 147 16.17 -2.42 8.14
C VAL A 147 17.34 -1.77 8.86
N GLY A 148 18.41 -1.50 8.12
CA GLY A 148 19.64 -0.93 8.66
C GLY A 148 19.60 0.60 8.76
N ASP A 149 18.87 1.24 7.87
CA ASP A 149 18.65 2.68 7.80
C ASP A 149 17.25 3.01 7.22
N ARG A 150 16.92 4.31 7.09
CA ARG A 150 15.61 4.76 6.58
C ARG A 150 15.47 4.67 5.06
N ALA A 151 16.56 4.47 4.33
CA ALA A 151 16.58 4.51 2.86
C ALA A 151 16.56 3.11 2.24
N SER A 152 16.96 2.07 3.00
CA SER A 152 17.15 0.73 2.47
C SER A 152 16.88 -0.37 3.49
N PHE A 153 16.53 -1.54 2.97
CA PHE A 153 16.47 -2.78 3.75
C PHE A 153 17.09 -3.94 2.97
N SER A 154 17.53 -4.97 3.67
CA SER A 154 17.98 -6.22 3.07
C SER A 154 17.03 -7.36 3.42
N VAL A 155 16.60 -8.13 2.41
CA VAL A 155 15.72 -9.28 2.62
C VAL A 155 16.52 -10.43 3.20
N LEU A 156 16.12 -10.92 4.38
CA LEU A 156 16.72 -12.07 5.06
C LEU A 156 16.10 -13.39 4.61
N GLY A 157 14.83 -13.38 4.27
CA GLY A 157 14.09 -14.53 3.79
C GLY A 157 12.73 -14.13 3.26
N ARG A 158 12.19 -14.91 2.33
CA ARG A 158 10.87 -14.69 1.74
C ARG A 158 10.13 -16.00 1.56
N THR A 159 8.82 -15.92 1.41
CA THR A 159 8.04 -17.09 0.97
C THR A 159 8.55 -17.62 -0.37
N LEU A 160 8.50 -18.93 -0.53
CA LEU A 160 8.84 -19.62 -1.78
C LEU A 160 7.63 -19.92 -2.64
N ASP A 161 6.43 -19.71 -2.12
CA ASP A 161 5.16 -20.03 -2.72
C ASP A 161 4.18 -18.84 -2.51
N ASP A 162 3.00 -19.09 -1.96
CA ASP A 162 2.01 -18.06 -1.71
C ASP A 162 2.49 -17.03 -0.67
N ALA A 163 2.07 -15.79 -0.84
CA ALA A 163 2.12 -14.83 0.25
C ALA A 163 1.15 -15.23 1.38
N ALA A 164 1.42 -14.81 2.60
CA ALA A 164 0.58 -15.18 3.76
C ALA A 164 -0.87 -14.76 3.57
N GLY A 165 -1.14 -13.54 3.11
CA GLY A 165 -2.51 -13.07 2.85
C GLY A 165 -3.18 -13.87 1.73
N GLU A 166 -2.47 -14.21 0.67
CA GLU A 166 -2.98 -15.08 -0.41
C GLU A 166 -3.35 -16.47 0.11
N ALA A 167 -2.51 -17.04 0.99
CA ALA A 167 -2.81 -18.33 1.63
C ALA A 167 -4.07 -18.26 2.50
N PHE A 168 -4.26 -17.17 3.25
CA PHE A 168 -5.49 -16.92 4.00
C PHE A 168 -6.71 -16.80 3.08
N ASP A 169 -6.61 -16.07 1.98
CA ASP A 169 -7.72 -15.92 1.02
C ASP A 169 -8.09 -17.24 0.36
N LYS A 170 -7.09 -18.04 -0.02
CA LYS A 170 -7.30 -19.38 -0.58
C LYS A 170 -7.95 -20.33 0.44
N GLY A 171 -7.45 -20.34 1.68
CA GLY A 171 -8.01 -21.15 2.77
C GLY A 171 -9.46 -20.76 3.09
N ALA A 172 -9.74 -19.47 3.21
CA ALA A 172 -11.08 -18.95 3.43
C ALA A 172 -12.05 -19.37 2.32
N ARG A 173 -11.62 -19.26 1.07
CA ARG A 173 -12.42 -19.69 -0.10
C ARG A 173 -12.77 -21.17 -0.05
N LEU A 174 -11.83 -22.05 0.34
CA LEU A 174 -12.09 -23.48 0.51
C LEU A 174 -13.13 -23.77 1.59
N LEU A 175 -13.21 -22.91 2.61
CA LEU A 175 -14.19 -22.99 3.70
C LEU A 175 -15.52 -22.27 3.39
N GLY A 176 -15.67 -21.69 2.20
CA GLY A 176 -16.87 -20.95 1.81
C GLY A 176 -17.00 -19.57 2.51
N LEU A 177 -15.91 -19.03 3.04
CA LEU A 177 -15.89 -17.72 3.69
C LEU A 177 -15.76 -16.58 2.64
N PRO A 178 -16.22 -15.37 2.98
CA PRO A 178 -16.14 -14.22 2.07
C PRO A 178 -14.69 -13.71 1.87
N TYR A 179 -14.50 -12.95 0.80
CA TYR A 179 -13.28 -12.19 0.54
C TYR A 179 -13.41 -10.76 1.15
N PRO A 180 -12.30 -10.14 1.65
CA PRO A 180 -10.98 -10.75 1.89
C PRO A 180 -11.01 -11.80 3.01
N GLY A 181 -10.26 -12.91 2.82
CA GLY A 181 -10.40 -14.12 3.60
C GLY A 181 -9.78 -14.08 5.00
N GLY A 182 -8.78 -13.22 5.23
CA GLY A 182 -8.07 -13.17 6.51
C GLY A 182 -8.99 -12.92 7.72
N PRO A 183 -9.73 -11.81 7.79
CA PRO A 183 -10.58 -11.49 8.95
C PRO A 183 -11.69 -12.51 9.24
N PRO A 184 -12.43 -13.05 8.26
CA PRO A 184 -13.42 -14.09 8.55
C PRO A 184 -12.80 -15.42 8.99
N LEU A 185 -11.63 -15.77 8.44
CA LEU A 185 -10.91 -16.98 8.84
C LEU A 185 -10.39 -16.86 10.29
N GLU A 186 -9.84 -15.71 10.66
CA GLU A 186 -9.41 -15.42 12.04
C GLU A 186 -10.58 -15.53 13.03
N ARG A 187 -11.73 -14.93 12.71
CA ARG A 187 -12.93 -15.04 13.55
C ARG A 187 -13.40 -16.50 13.71
N LEU A 188 -13.34 -17.30 12.65
CA LEU A 188 -13.68 -18.73 12.70
C LEU A 188 -12.69 -19.50 13.59
N ALA A 189 -11.40 -19.20 13.44
CA ALA A 189 -10.33 -19.85 14.19
C ALA A 189 -10.36 -19.56 15.69
N ALA A 190 -10.92 -18.42 16.11
CA ALA A 190 -11.01 -18.04 17.52
C ALA A 190 -11.77 -19.06 18.41
N GLY A 191 -12.67 -19.87 17.80
CA GLY A 191 -13.38 -20.95 18.46
C GLY A 191 -12.70 -22.32 18.36
N GLY A 192 -11.54 -22.41 17.71
CA GLY A 192 -10.80 -23.65 17.48
C GLY A 192 -9.89 -24.03 18.65
N ASP A 193 -9.41 -25.27 18.60
CA ASP A 193 -8.40 -25.77 19.52
C ASP A 193 -7.01 -25.63 18.85
N PRO A 194 -6.14 -24.71 19.32
CA PRO A 194 -4.81 -24.51 18.73
C PRO A 194 -3.87 -25.72 18.92
N ALA A 195 -4.22 -26.68 19.78
CA ALA A 195 -3.45 -27.90 20.02
C ALA A 195 -4.00 -29.13 19.28
N ALA A 196 -5.07 -28.97 18.47
CA ALA A 196 -5.71 -30.09 17.78
C ALA A 196 -4.78 -30.81 16.79
N PHE A 197 -3.78 -30.08 16.24
CA PHE A 197 -2.76 -30.62 15.33
C PHE A 197 -1.37 -30.17 15.78
N SER A 198 -0.39 -31.06 15.59
CA SER A 198 1.03 -30.72 15.77
C SER A 198 1.68 -30.64 14.40
N PHE A 199 2.26 -29.48 14.10
CA PHE A 199 3.00 -29.23 12.86
C PHE A 199 4.51 -29.32 13.08
#